data_40788c7d98fac5487c570aa4f75219f4
#
_entry.id   40788c7d98fac5487c570aa4f75219f4
#
_cell.length_a   1.000
_cell.length_b   1.000
_cell.length_c   1.000
_cell.angle_alpha   90.00
_cell.angle_beta   90.00
_cell.angle_gamma   90.00
#
_symmetry.space_group_name_H-M   'P 1'
#
loop_
_entity.id
_entity.type
_entity.pdbx_description
1 polymer ?
#
loop_
_entity_poly.entity_id
_entity_poly.type
_entity_poly.pdbx_seq_one_letter_code
_entity_poly.pdbx_strand_id
1 'polypeptide(L)'
;MTENIKTVCVGRFLVDVPATAEFSVSRETVGGFELETVQESEEAFRKRVGVRETDIASRGPSTDGKGGLVEARDLRVAGMIGRTLVYGRKRTHYMEGDRRVDLDFVSVEAHGHIGGYTFSLSAEYADEAEAALAEAVLAMLRLRAHDEIPAVAGFCTEAAVFAEPLPVRKAEHAAMHLGLPGHPDLALAFSIMPGNSEETGLLARVAEVDAESRPEELLRVSKLRASHRSINGLPGEEVLERVRELNFTTGYNFMWEMSGVKDDPLRPYLLFQMETGTNPRAGGKPVDSTLHEDALVALWDRISSSIRLRPSSPPGPVAAPEPPAPLLGTTARAGEPCPYSGWWRCNEGGPGLDVHGGAVQYLRKGERMPQALLLPRQTVWQKMRGIQPSTEPAQPTVWKLVDRRQRPRTPVLVTLVPAGVPSAACDASATADSGTATGSCARTGEVCPASGWWRCDETHALDGTRWFARGAVLPAATFQVPSGLFGRSPGPDVIQRRSTWQLVRRAEAEANVDGKS
;
A
#
# COMPACT_ATOMS: atom_id res chain seq x y z
N MET A 1 -25.99 -19.00 26.20
CA MET A 1 -26.73 -19.54 25.04
C MET A 1 -25.68 -19.93 24.00
N THR A 2 -25.59 -21.20 23.66
CA THR A 2 -24.76 -21.69 22.53
C THR A 2 -25.48 -21.34 21.24
N GLU A 3 -25.30 -20.11 20.76
CA GLU A 3 -25.77 -19.76 19.42
C GLU A 3 -25.00 -20.60 18.38
N ASN A 4 -25.72 -21.23 17.47
CA ASN A 4 -25.12 -21.87 16.32
C ASN A 4 -24.35 -20.82 15.52
N ILE A 5 -23.13 -21.17 15.09
CA ILE A 5 -22.23 -20.32 14.34
C ILE A 5 -22.11 -20.88 12.93
N LYS A 6 -22.03 -19.98 11.92
CA LYS A 6 -21.60 -20.32 10.55
C LYS A 6 -20.33 -19.57 10.21
N THR A 7 -19.44 -20.19 9.45
CA THR A 7 -18.23 -19.56 8.93
C THR A 7 -18.50 -19.02 7.54
N VAL A 8 -18.15 -17.76 7.32
CA VAL A 8 -18.28 -17.09 6.02
C VAL A 8 -16.90 -16.83 5.44
N CYS A 9 -16.75 -17.08 4.13
CA CYS A 9 -15.53 -16.74 3.37
C CYS A 9 -15.73 -15.41 2.64
N VAL A 10 -14.90 -14.42 2.94
CA VAL A 10 -14.91 -13.08 2.33
C VAL A 10 -13.49 -12.77 1.83
N GLY A 11 -13.31 -12.59 0.53
CA GLY A 11 -11.99 -12.41 -0.04
C GLY A 11 -11.05 -13.57 0.35
N ARG A 12 -10.00 -13.27 1.07
CA ARG A 12 -9.03 -14.27 1.55
C ARG A 12 -9.23 -14.68 3.01
N PHE A 13 -10.29 -14.19 3.65
CA PHE A 13 -10.50 -14.34 5.10
C PHE A 13 -11.73 -15.17 5.42
N LEU A 14 -11.72 -15.73 6.61
CA LEU A 14 -12.86 -16.38 7.25
C LEU A 14 -13.31 -15.55 8.44
N VAL A 15 -14.62 -15.47 8.64
CA VAL A 15 -15.26 -14.83 9.78
C VAL A 15 -16.38 -15.74 10.28
N ASP A 16 -16.41 -16.01 11.58
CA ASP A 16 -17.49 -16.81 12.19
C ASP A 16 -18.57 -15.84 12.69
N VAL A 17 -19.78 -16.03 12.21
CA VAL A 17 -20.93 -15.18 12.51
C VAL A 17 -22.09 -16.01 13.06
N PRO A 18 -23.05 -15.41 13.81
CA PRO A 18 -24.28 -16.14 14.21
C PRO A 18 -24.96 -16.78 13.02
N ALA A 19 -25.42 -18.02 13.16
CA ALA A 19 -26.07 -18.75 12.05
C ALA A 19 -27.32 -18.04 11.52
N THR A 20 -28.00 -17.28 12.40
CA THR A 20 -29.17 -16.45 12.06
C THR A 20 -28.82 -15.16 11.34
N ALA A 21 -27.55 -14.77 11.30
CA ALA A 21 -27.13 -13.53 10.67
C ALA A 21 -27.39 -13.56 9.17
N GLU A 22 -27.94 -12.48 8.66
CA GLU A 22 -28.06 -12.20 7.23
C GLU A 22 -26.87 -11.37 6.79
N PHE A 23 -26.25 -11.73 5.66
CA PHE A 23 -25.12 -10.98 5.16
C PHE A 23 -25.18 -10.83 3.64
N SER A 24 -24.51 -9.81 3.14
CA SER A 24 -24.24 -9.59 1.73
C SER A 24 -22.79 -9.16 1.55
N VAL A 25 -22.19 -9.53 0.42
CA VAL A 25 -20.87 -9.05 0.02
C VAL A 25 -21.04 -8.06 -1.12
N SER A 26 -20.31 -6.97 -1.08
CA SER A 26 -20.40 -5.90 -2.07
C SER A 26 -19.03 -5.30 -2.35
N ARG A 27 -18.95 -4.48 -3.40
CA ARG A 27 -17.74 -3.77 -3.83
C ARG A 27 -16.54 -4.71 -4.00
N GLU A 28 -16.78 -5.85 -4.66
CA GLU A 28 -15.71 -6.81 -4.89
C GLU A 28 -14.79 -6.32 -6.01
N THR A 29 -13.49 -6.39 -5.75
CA THR A 29 -12.44 -6.15 -6.74
C THR A 29 -11.47 -7.33 -6.69
N VAL A 30 -11.22 -7.95 -7.82
CA VAL A 30 -10.31 -9.10 -7.94
C VAL A 30 -9.36 -8.90 -9.11
N GLY A 31 -8.07 -9.09 -8.87
CA GLY A 31 -7.05 -8.88 -9.91
C GLY A 31 -6.99 -7.42 -10.43
N GLY A 32 -7.53 -6.46 -9.69
CA GLY A 32 -7.62 -5.05 -10.08
C GLY A 32 -8.85 -4.69 -10.92
N PHE A 33 -9.79 -5.62 -11.12
CA PHE A 33 -11.06 -5.41 -11.81
C PHE A 33 -12.20 -5.35 -10.83
N GLU A 34 -13.13 -4.42 -11.02
CA GLU A 34 -14.41 -4.45 -10.31
C GLU A 34 -15.20 -5.67 -10.77
N LEU A 35 -15.75 -6.40 -9.80
CA LEU A 35 -16.53 -7.61 -10.04
C LEU A 35 -18.01 -7.35 -9.73
N GLU A 36 -18.86 -7.69 -10.69
CA GLU A 36 -20.29 -7.81 -10.51
C GLU A 36 -20.69 -9.28 -10.74
N THR A 37 -21.46 -9.84 -9.81
CA THR A 37 -22.01 -11.21 -9.92
C THR A 37 -23.53 -11.15 -10.02
N VAL A 38 -24.09 -11.78 -11.03
CA VAL A 38 -25.53 -11.83 -11.27
C VAL A 38 -25.97 -13.28 -11.46
N GLN A 39 -26.98 -13.71 -10.72
CA GLN A 39 -27.65 -15.01 -10.94
C GLN A 39 -28.70 -14.85 -12.02
N GLU A 40 -28.49 -15.47 -13.17
CA GLU A 40 -29.38 -15.36 -14.33
C GLU A 40 -29.26 -16.58 -15.25
N SER A 41 -30.27 -16.77 -16.13
CA SER A 41 -30.19 -17.79 -17.19
C SER A 41 -29.26 -17.35 -18.32
N GLU A 42 -28.78 -18.32 -19.10
CA GLU A 42 -27.97 -18.03 -20.29
C GLU A 42 -28.69 -17.12 -21.29
N GLU A 43 -30.01 -17.30 -21.45
CA GLU A 43 -30.82 -16.45 -22.35
C GLU A 43 -30.85 -14.98 -21.85
N ALA A 44 -31.08 -14.79 -20.54
CA ALA A 44 -31.08 -13.46 -19.92
C ALA A 44 -29.69 -12.80 -20.05
N PHE A 45 -28.62 -13.55 -19.81
CA PHE A 45 -27.25 -13.13 -20.02
C PHE A 45 -27.01 -12.63 -21.45
N ARG A 46 -27.31 -13.46 -22.46
CA ARG A 46 -27.12 -13.09 -23.89
C ARG A 46 -27.88 -11.82 -24.25
N LYS A 47 -29.11 -11.70 -23.77
CA LYS A 47 -29.95 -10.50 -24.00
C LYS A 47 -29.33 -9.27 -23.34
N ARG A 48 -28.94 -9.37 -22.06
CA ARG A 48 -28.35 -8.25 -21.31
C ARG A 48 -27.05 -7.74 -21.92
N VAL A 49 -26.14 -8.65 -22.25
CA VAL A 49 -24.85 -8.30 -22.87
C VAL A 49 -25.03 -7.76 -24.28
N GLY A 50 -25.96 -8.31 -25.07
CA GLY A 50 -26.27 -7.78 -26.39
C GLY A 50 -26.86 -6.37 -26.36
N VAL A 51 -27.74 -6.07 -25.38
CA VAL A 51 -28.23 -4.71 -25.12
C VAL A 51 -27.09 -3.78 -24.75
N ARG A 52 -26.18 -4.23 -23.85
CA ARG A 52 -25.02 -3.46 -23.42
C ARG A 52 -24.09 -3.13 -24.58
N GLU A 53 -23.75 -4.10 -25.42
CA GLU A 53 -22.93 -3.92 -26.61
C GLU A 53 -23.56 -2.92 -27.61
N THR A 54 -24.87 -3.05 -27.84
CA THR A 54 -25.62 -2.14 -28.72
C THR A 54 -25.65 -0.71 -28.17
N ASP A 55 -25.86 -0.57 -26.85
CA ASP A 55 -25.86 0.73 -26.19
C ASP A 55 -24.49 1.42 -26.32
N ILE A 56 -23.40 0.70 -26.06
CA ILE A 56 -22.03 1.21 -26.24
C ILE A 56 -21.78 1.60 -27.72
N ALA A 57 -22.14 0.74 -28.64
CA ALA A 57 -21.94 0.98 -30.07
C ALA A 57 -22.75 2.18 -30.61
N SER A 58 -23.93 2.43 -30.01
CA SER A 58 -24.79 3.56 -30.39
C SER A 58 -24.28 4.92 -29.89
N ARG A 59 -23.45 4.92 -28.85
CA ARG A 59 -22.83 6.13 -28.32
C ARG A 59 -21.66 6.50 -29.22
N GLY A 60 -21.72 7.64 -29.86
CA GLY A 60 -20.61 8.18 -30.65
C GLY A 60 -19.38 8.44 -29.76
N PRO A 61 -18.23 8.79 -30.37
CA PRO A 61 -17.05 9.20 -29.63
C PRO A 61 -17.40 10.32 -28.64
N SER A 62 -17.19 10.07 -27.35
CA SER A 62 -17.51 11.02 -26.29
C SER A 62 -16.24 11.50 -25.61
N THR A 63 -16.23 12.77 -25.20
CA THR A 63 -15.12 13.37 -24.45
C THR A 63 -15.01 12.84 -23.03
N ASP A 64 -16.06 12.21 -22.50
CA ASP A 64 -16.09 11.61 -21.16
C ASP A 64 -15.60 10.13 -21.13
N GLY A 65 -15.20 9.59 -22.28
CA GLY A 65 -14.69 8.23 -22.39
C GLY A 65 -15.74 7.11 -22.28
N LYS A 66 -17.05 7.44 -22.28
CA LYS A 66 -18.14 6.44 -22.11
C LYS A 66 -18.76 5.92 -23.39
N GLY A 67 -18.35 6.46 -24.54
CA GLY A 67 -18.89 6.09 -25.84
C GLY A 67 -17.86 5.47 -26.77
N GLY A 68 -18.33 4.94 -27.90
CA GLY A 68 -17.50 4.40 -28.96
C GLY A 68 -16.94 3.00 -28.66
N LEU A 69 -17.54 1.98 -29.28
CA LEU A 69 -17.03 0.61 -29.24
C LEU A 69 -15.70 0.54 -30.02
N VAL A 70 -14.65 0.05 -29.38
CA VAL A 70 -13.33 -0.18 -29.98
C VAL A 70 -13.23 -1.62 -30.47
N GLU A 71 -13.58 -2.59 -29.61
CA GLU A 71 -13.56 -4.01 -29.91
C GLU A 71 -14.68 -4.72 -29.15
N ALA A 72 -15.30 -5.71 -29.79
CA ALA A 72 -16.20 -6.66 -29.16
C ALA A 72 -15.87 -8.06 -29.67
N ARG A 73 -15.59 -8.98 -28.76
CA ARG A 73 -15.24 -10.36 -29.13
C ARG A 73 -15.80 -11.37 -28.14
N ASP A 74 -15.93 -12.61 -28.60
CA ASP A 74 -16.32 -13.70 -27.72
C ASP A 74 -15.22 -13.99 -26.69
N LEU A 75 -15.64 -14.25 -25.45
CA LEU A 75 -14.74 -14.61 -24.36
C LEU A 75 -14.01 -15.93 -24.64
N ARG A 76 -12.70 -15.94 -24.47
CA ARG A 76 -11.83 -17.10 -24.74
C ARG A 76 -11.49 -17.88 -23.47
N VAL A 77 -12.50 -18.20 -22.67
CA VAL A 77 -12.33 -18.98 -21.44
C VAL A 77 -13.08 -20.29 -21.57
N ALA A 78 -12.38 -21.41 -21.40
CA ALA A 78 -12.97 -22.73 -21.51
C ALA A 78 -14.09 -22.95 -20.48
N GLY A 79 -15.23 -23.46 -20.94
CA GLY A 79 -16.39 -23.73 -20.10
C GLY A 79 -17.24 -22.53 -19.72
N MET A 80 -16.90 -21.33 -20.19
CA MET A 80 -17.70 -20.13 -20.05
C MET A 80 -18.24 -19.66 -21.39
N ILE A 81 -19.47 -19.18 -21.41
CA ILE A 81 -20.02 -18.41 -22.51
C ILE A 81 -19.86 -16.94 -22.13
N GLY A 82 -19.33 -16.11 -23.04
CA GLY A 82 -19.09 -14.74 -22.65
C GLY A 82 -18.71 -13.80 -23.77
N ARG A 83 -18.57 -12.54 -23.41
CA ARG A 83 -18.26 -11.44 -24.29
C ARG A 83 -17.27 -10.47 -23.63
N THR A 84 -16.27 -10.04 -24.38
CA THR A 84 -15.33 -9.00 -23.96
C THR A 84 -15.59 -7.76 -24.80
N LEU A 85 -15.76 -6.62 -24.13
CA LEU A 85 -16.02 -5.31 -24.73
C LEU A 85 -14.89 -4.35 -24.37
N VAL A 86 -14.33 -3.68 -25.37
CA VAL A 86 -13.36 -2.59 -25.20
C VAL A 86 -13.98 -1.35 -25.83
N TYR A 87 -14.09 -0.26 -25.10
CA TYR A 87 -14.80 0.92 -25.55
C TYR A 87 -14.27 2.20 -24.88
N GLY A 88 -14.80 3.35 -25.30
CA GLY A 88 -14.58 4.61 -24.63
C GLY A 88 -13.14 5.11 -24.71
N ARG A 89 -12.43 4.88 -25.83
CA ARG A 89 -11.04 5.30 -25.99
C ARG A 89 -10.88 6.80 -25.75
N LYS A 90 -10.03 7.14 -24.79
CA LYS A 90 -9.72 8.51 -24.39
C LYS A 90 -8.22 8.75 -24.46
N ARG A 91 -7.83 9.68 -25.31
CA ARG A 91 -6.44 10.14 -25.41
C ARG A 91 -6.29 11.45 -24.66
N THR A 92 -5.34 11.51 -23.78
CA THR A 92 -4.99 12.71 -23.02
C THR A 92 -3.48 12.80 -22.88
N HIS A 93 -2.99 13.86 -22.26
CA HIS A 93 -1.57 14.00 -21.96
C HIS A 93 -1.40 14.79 -20.67
N TYR A 94 -0.24 14.61 -20.06
CA TYR A 94 0.24 15.48 -18.98
C TYR A 94 1.68 15.91 -19.27
N MET A 95 2.10 16.97 -18.61
CA MET A 95 3.46 17.46 -18.70
C MET A 95 4.26 16.96 -17.49
N GLU A 96 5.36 16.26 -17.74
CA GLU A 96 6.34 15.87 -16.74
C GLU A 96 7.58 16.77 -16.92
N GLY A 97 7.60 17.90 -16.25
CA GLY A 97 8.51 18.99 -16.59
C GLY A 97 8.23 19.53 -17.99
N ASP A 98 9.24 19.51 -18.89
CA ASP A 98 9.12 19.92 -20.29
C ASP A 98 8.72 18.76 -21.24
N ARG A 99 8.60 17.54 -20.70
CA ARG A 99 8.25 16.35 -21.49
C ARG A 99 6.75 16.14 -21.50
N ARG A 100 6.18 16.09 -22.71
CA ARG A 100 4.80 15.64 -22.91
C ARG A 100 4.75 14.11 -22.81
N VAL A 101 3.86 13.60 -21.96
CA VAL A 101 3.53 12.18 -21.84
C VAL A 101 2.10 11.98 -22.31
N ASP A 102 1.94 11.29 -23.42
CA ASP A 102 0.63 10.96 -23.97
C ASP A 102 0.10 9.69 -23.29
N LEU A 103 -1.18 9.72 -22.93
CA LEU A 103 -1.92 8.64 -22.32
C LEU A 103 -3.05 8.22 -23.25
N ASP A 104 -3.22 6.92 -23.46
CA ASP A 104 -4.29 6.31 -24.23
C ASP A 104 -5.01 5.30 -23.34
N PHE A 105 -6.23 5.57 -22.95
CA PHE A 105 -7.02 4.74 -22.06
C PHE A 105 -8.26 4.21 -22.77
N VAL A 106 -8.74 3.07 -22.32
CA VAL A 106 -10.01 2.46 -22.69
C VAL A 106 -10.78 2.04 -21.45
N SER A 107 -12.05 1.72 -21.61
CA SER A 107 -12.82 0.94 -20.64
C SER A 107 -12.89 -0.50 -21.12
N VAL A 108 -12.78 -1.44 -20.21
CA VAL A 108 -12.81 -2.89 -20.49
C VAL A 108 -13.93 -3.51 -19.67
N GLU A 109 -14.76 -4.34 -20.31
CA GLU A 109 -15.71 -5.24 -19.64
C GLU A 109 -15.51 -6.66 -20.19
N ALA A 110 -15.36 -7.63 -19.29
CA ALA A 110 -15.32 -9.06 -19.65
C ALA A 110 -16.44 -9.78 -18.87
N HIS A 111 -17.44 -10.29 -19.59
CA HIS A 111 -18.60 -10.95 -19.03
C HIS A 111 -18.51 -12.45 -19.31
N GLY A 112 -18.47 -13.27 -18.24
CA GLY A 112 -18.44 -14.73 -18.33
C GLY A 112 -19.65 -15.35 -17.63
N HIS A 113 -20.42 -16.19 -18.34
CA HIS A 113 -21.56 -16.93 -17.80
C HIS A 113 -21.22 -18.39 -17.63
N ILE A 114 -21.44 -18.92 -16.43
CA ILE A 114 -21.21 -20.32 -16.06
C ILE A 114 -22.15 -20.74 -14.92
N GLY A 115 -22.77 -21.91 -15.03
CA GLY A 115 -23.54 -22.54 -13.95
C GLY A 115 -24.71 -21.70 -13.40
N GLY A 116 -25.34 -20.86 -14.26
CA GLY A 116 -26.43 -20.00 -13.87
C GLY A 116 -26.00 -18.67 -13.20
N TYR A 117 -24.72 -18.36 -13.23
CA TYR A 117 -24.17 -17.10 -12.76
C TYR A 117 -23.39 -16.39 -13.86
N THR A 118 -23.48 -15.08 -13.89
CA THR A 118 -22.62 -14.23 -14.72
C THR A 118 -21.68 -13.46 -13.81
N PHE A 119 -20.40 -13.49 -14.15
CA PHE A 119 -19.33 -12.73 -13.53
C PHE A 119 -18.84 -11.69 -14.53
N SER A 120 -18.97 -10.43 -14.19
CA SER A 120 -18.57 -9.30 -15.03
C SER A 120 -17.38 -8.61 -14.38
N LEU A 121 -16.23 -8.61 -15.04
CA LEU A 121 -15.05 -7.85 -14.63
C LEU A 121 -14.98 -6.57 -15.44
N SER A 122 -14.81 -5.44 -14.78
CA SER A 122 -14.71 -4.13 -15.44
C SER A 122 -13.55 -3.30 -14.92
N ALA A 123 -12.98 -2.48 -15.81
CA ALA A 123 -11.98 -1.48 -15.46
C ALA A 123 -12.16 -0.24 -16.34
N GLU A 124 -12.09 0.94 -15.72
CA GLU A 124 -12.02 2.23 -16.40
C GLU A 124 -10.58 2.72 -16.44
N TYR A 125 -10.24 3.57 -17.40
CA TYR A 125 -8.88 4.11 -17.58
C TYR A 125 -7.80 3.03 -17.68
N ALA A 126 -8.15 1.92 -18.32
CA ALA A 126 -7.31 0.74 -18.49
C ALA A 126 -6.46 0.84 -19.77
N ASP A 127 -5.37 0.08 -19.81
CA ASP A 127 -4.69 -0.22 -21.06
C ASP A 127 -5.51 -1.27 -21.86
N GLU A 128 -5.46 -1.22 -23.18
CA GLU A 128 -6.16 -2.18 -24.04
C GLU A 128 -5.75 -3.64 -23.75
N ALA A 129 -4.50 -3.86 -23.33
CA ALA A 129 -3.99 -5.17 -22.93
C ALA A 129 -4.70 -5.74 -21.69
N GLU A 130 -5.36 -4.92 -20.87
CA GLU A 130 -6.09 -5.38 -19.68
C GLU A 130 -7.33 -6.20 -20.02
N ALA A 131 -7.85 -6.11 -21.27
CA ALA A 131 -8.91 -7.01 -21.74
C ALA A 131 -8.49 -8.49 -21.68
N ALA A 132 -7.26 -8.80 -22.08
CA ALA A 132 -6.71 -10.16 -21.97
C ALA A 132 -6.44 -10.57 -20.51
N LEU A 133 -6.07 -9.62 -19.65
CA LEU A 133 -5.90 -9.87 -18.22
C LEU A 133 -7.24 -10.16 -17.54
N ALA A 134 -8.31 -9.45 -17.86
CA ALA A 134 -9.66 -9.74 -17.35
C ALA A 134 -10.11 -11.16 -17.72
N GLU A 135 -9.90 -11.58 -18.99
CA GLU A 135 -10.17 -12.95 -19.42
C GLU A 135 -9.34 -13.98 -18.65
N ALA A 136 -8.06 -13.69 -18.40
CA ALA A 136 -7.18 -14.57 -17.62
C ALA A 136 -7.62 -14.67 -16.15
N VAL A 137 -8.14 -13.59 -15.55
CA VAL A 137 -8.73 -13.62 -14.20
C VAL A 137 -10.00 -14.48 -14.19
N LEU A 138 -10.90 -14.32 -15.18
CA LEU A 138 -12.09 -15.17 -15.33
C LEU A 138 -11.74 -16.65 -15.49
N ALA A 139 -10.63 -16.98 -16.16
CA ALA A 139 -10.18 -18.36 -16.31
C ALA A 139 -9.80 -19.04 -14.99
N MET A 140 -9.49 -18.27 -13.96
CA MET A 140 -9.18 -18.78 -12.61
C MET A 140 -10.42 -19.02 -11.75
N LEU A 141 -11.61 -18.63 -12.23
CA LEU A 141 -12.86 -18.78 -11.51
C LEU A 141 -13.27 -20.25 -11.37
N ARG A 142 -13.73 -20.62 -10.18
CA ARG A 142 -14.36 -21.91 -9.85
C ARG A 142 -15.62 -21.63 -9.05
N LEU A 143 -16.74 -22.17 -9.51
CA LEU A 143 -17.99 -22.10 -8.75
C LEU A 143 -17.86 -22.80 -7.41
N ARG A 144 -18.53 -22.32 -6.41
CA ARG A 144 -18.67 -22.93 -5.09
C ARG A 144 -20.12 -22.92 -4.61
N ALA A 145 -20.48 -23.84 -3.75
CA ALA A 145 -21.73 -23.74 -3.01
C ALA A 145 -21.68 -22.57 -2.00
N HIS A 146 -22.83 -22.01 -1.68
CA HIS A 146 -22.93 -20.83 -0.80
C HIS A 146 -22.21 -21.02 0.56
N ASP A 147 -22.33 -22.21 1.16
CA ASP A 147 -21.72 -22.53 2.47
C ASP A 147 -20.37 -23.24 2.34
N GLU A 148 -19.87 -23.46 1.14
CA GLU A 148 -18.60 -24.11 0.93
C GLU A 148 -17.43 -23.19 1.26
N ILE A 149 -16.49 -23.67 2.09
CA ILE A 149 -15.21 -23.03 2.30
C ILE A 149 -14.20 -23.66 1.34
N PRO A 150 -13.75 -22.96 0.29
CA PRO A 150 -12.83 -23.53 -0.69
C PRO A 150 -11.50 -23.90 -0.05
N ALA A 151 -11.00 -25.09 -0.36
CA ALA A 151 -9.66 -25.53 0.08
C ALA A 151 -8.53 -24.91 -0.75
N VAL A 152 -8.83 -24.43 -1.98
CA VAL A 152 -7.84 -23.80 -2.85
C VAL A 152 -7.55 -22.37 -2.40
N ALA A 153 -6.28 -21.94 -2.50
CA ALA A 153 -5.91 -20.54 -2.29
C ALA A 153 -6.61 -19.65 -3.32
N GLY A 154 -6.97 -18.42 -2.93
CA GLY A 154 -7.59 -17.47 -3.83
C GLY A 154 -8.59 -16.54 -3.14
N PHE A 155 -9.29 -15.75 -3.93
CA PHE A 155 -10.25 -14.75 -3.49
C PHE A 155 -11.68 -15.32 -3.55
N CYS A 156 -12.37 -15.38 -2.40
CA CYS A 156 -13.77 -15.83 -2.31
C CYS A 156 -14.73 -14.70 -2.64
N THR A 157 -15.72 -15.01 -3.45
CA THR A 157 -16.96 -14.27 -3.62
C THR A 157 -18.12 -15.10 -3.11
N GLU A 158 -19.35 -14.60 -3.18
CA GLU A 158 -20.53 -15.35 -2.73
C GLU A 158 -20.72 -16.67 -3.48
N ALA A 159 -20.54 -16.70 -4.79
CA ALA A 159 -20.84 -17.84 -5.66
C ALA A 159 -19.58 -18.53 -6.24
N ALA A 160 -18.39 -18.01 -5.99
CA ALA A 160 -17.17 -18.51 -6.62
C ALA A 160 -15.93 -18.29 -5.77
N VAL A 161 -14.83 -18.90 -6.21
CA VAL A 161 -13.47 -18.56 -5.80
C VAL A 161 -12.63 -18.30 -7.05
N PHE A 162 -11.90 -17.19 -7.06
CA PHE A 162 -10.85 -16.94 -8.04
C PHE A 162 -9.56 -17.55 -7.52
N ALA A 163 -9.18 -18.70 -8.09
CA ALA A 163 -8.08 -19.51 -7.57
C ALA A 163 -6.70 -18.91 -7.89
N GLU A 164 -5.72 -19.12 -7.00
CA GLU A 164 -4.32 -18.77 -7.24
C GLU A 164 -3.65 -19.75 -8.24
N PRO A 165 -2.61 -19.28 -8.97
CA PRO A 165 -2.09 -17.90 -8.98
C PRO A 165 -2.93 -16.96 -9.85
N LEU A 166 -3.30 -15.80 -9.33
CA LEU A 166 -3.93 -14.79 -10.14
C LEU A 166 -2.89 -14.16 -11.09
N PRO A 167 -3.25 -13.91 -12.36
CA PRO A 167 -2.31 -13.41 -13.38
C PRO A 167 -1.79 -11.99 -13.07
N VAL A 168 -2.49 -11.26 -12.22
CA VAL A 168 -2.12 -9.91 -11.80
C VAL A 168 -2.29 -9.78 -10.29
N ARG A 169 -1.23 -9.34 -9.61
CA ARG A 169 -1.29 -8.93 -8.20
C ARG A 169 -1.64 -7.45 -8.14
N LYS A 170 -2.90 -7.14 -8.33
CA LYS A 170 -3.45 -5.81 -8.08
C LYS A 170 -4.30 -5.83 -6.81
N ALA A 171 -4.71 -4.62 -6.39
CA ALA A 171 -5.57 -4.42 -5.26
C ALA A 171 -6.79 -5.36 -5.26
N GLU A 172 -7.07 -5.97 -4.13
CA GLU A 172 -8.28 -6.71 -3.86
C GLU A 172 -9.15 -5.91 -2.90
N HIS A 173 -10.45 -5.96 -3.10
CA HIS A 173 -11.41 -5.30 -2.23
C HIS A 173 -12.65 -6.19 -2.08
N ALA A 174 -13.17 -6.26 -0.86
CA ALA A 174 -14.47 -6.84 -0.55
C ALA A 174 -15.03 -6.17 0.70
N ALA A 175 -16.34 -5.97 0.75
CA ALA A 175 -17.03 -5.50 1.92
C ALA A 175 -18.22 -6.42 2.23
N MET A 176 -18.18 -7.07 3.39
CA MET A 176 -19.31 -7.84 3.92
C MET A 176 -20.10 -6.95 4.87
N HIS A 177 -21.40 -6.86 4.63
CA HIS A 177 -22.36 -6.23 5.53
C HIS A 177 -23.21 -7.30 6.17
N LEU A 178 -23.46 -7.19 7.47
CA LEU A 178 -24.14 -8.20 8.25
C LEU A 178 -25.14 -7.55 9.20
N GLY A 179 -26.35 -8.10 9.24
CA GLY A 179 -27.41 -7.75 10.17
C GLY A 179 -27.88 -8.96 10.99
N LEU A 180 -28.49 -8.71 12.13
CA LEU A 180 -29.12 -9.75 12.96
C LEU A 180 -30.64 -9.57 12.92
N PRO A 181 -31.42 -10.57 12.44
CA PRO A 181 -32.86 -10.58 12.58
C PRO A 181 -33.27 -10.41 14.06
N GLY A 182 -34.13 -9.47 14.35
CA GLY A 182 -34.52 -9.11 15.72
C GLY A 182 -33.74 -7.94 16.33
N HIS A 183 -32.64 -7.49 15.72
CA HIS A 183 -31.86 -6.32 16.11
C HIS A 183 -31.68 -5.39 14.91
N PRO A 184 -32.72 -4.75 14.38
CA PRO A 184 -32.68 -3.97 13.16
C PRO A 184 -31.88 -2.65 13.28
N ASP A 185 -31.51 -2.25 14.49
CA ASP A 185 -30.68 -1.12 14.82
C ASP A 185 -29.18 -1.45 14.76
N LEU A 186 -28.83 -2.75 14.62
CA LEU A 186 -27.47 -3.25 14.65
C LEU A 186 -26.98 -3.57 13.23
N ALA A 187 -25.85 -3.00 12.87
CA ALA A 187 -25.15 -3.27 11.63
C ALA A 187 -23.68 -3.63 11.90
N LEU A 188 -23.17 -4.63 11.19
CA LEU A 188 -21.74 -4.95 11.19
C LEU A 188 -21.22 -4.87 9.76
N ALA A 189 -19.95 -4.47 9.63
CA ALA A 189 -19.24 -4.46 8.36
C ALA A 189 -17.83 -5.00 8.53
N PHE A 190 -17.42 -5.86 7.61
CA PHE A 190 -16.04 -6.31 7.49
C PHE A 190 -15.52 -5.96 6.09
N SER A 191 -14.55 -5.06 6.03
CA SER A 191 -13.99 -4.56 4.78
C SER A 191 -12.53 -4.99 4.63
N ILE A 192 -12.20 -5.41 3.43
CA ILE A 192 -10.87 -5.79 2.97
C ILE A 192 -10.50 -4.79 1.88
N MET A 193 -9.41 -4.06 2.05
CA MET A 193 -8.96 -3.03 1.12
C MET A 193 -7.45 -3.15 0.89
N PRO A 194 -6.89 -2.55 -0.16
CA PRO A 194 -5.44 -2.52 -0.35
C PRO A 194 -4.72 -1.96 0.88
N GLY A 195 -3.65 -2.64 1.30
CA GLY A 195 -2.88 -2.22 2.46
C GLY A 195 -2.27 -0.83 2.27
N ASN A 196 -2.38 0.01 3.29
CA ASN A 196 -1.79 1.35 3.34
C ASN A 196 -0.97 1.52 4.60
N SER A 197 0.35 1.33 4.49
CA SER A 197 1.27 1.44 5.62
C SER A 197 1.66 2.88 5.98
N GLU A 198 1.15 3.87 5.27
CA GLU A 198 1.48 5.30 5.45
C GLU A 198 0.40 6.05 6.25
N GLU A 199 -0.76 5.44 6.47
CA GLU A 199 -1.84 6.06 7.23
C GLU A 199 -1.58 6.06 8.74
N THR A 200 -2.08 7.11 9.40
CA THR A 200 -2.12 7.21 10.86
C THR A 200 -3.02 6.12 11.43
N GLY A 201 -2.58 5.39 12.46
CA GLY A 201 -3.36 4.32 13.09
C GLY A 201 -4.66 4.84 13.74
N LEU A 202 -5.61 3.91 13.96
CA LEU A 202 -6.93 4.22 14.54
C LEU A 202 -6.83 4.97 15.87
N LEU A 203 -5.98 4.51 16.80
CA LEU A 203 -5.83 5.12 18.12
C LEU A 203 -5.31 6.55 18.04
N ALA A 204 -4.39 6.82 17.12
CA ALA A 204 -3.86 8.17 16.94
C ALA A 204 -4.90 9.11 16.31
N ARG A 205 -5.68 8.65 15.32
CA ARG A 205 -6.78 9.43 14.73
C ARG A 205 -7.87 9.75 15.76
N VAL A 206 -8.23 8.76 16.58
CA VAL A 206 -9.21 8.97 17.66
C VAL A 206 -8.70 9.97 18.70
N ALA A 207 -7.41 9.92 19.06
CA ALA A 207 -6.81 10.89 19.99
C ALA A 207 -6.79 12.31 19.40
N GLU A 208 -6.58 12.45 18.09
CA GLU A 208 -6.65 13.73 17.38
C GLU A 208 -8.07 14.30 17.38
N VAL A 209 -9.08 13.48 17.04
CA VAL A 209 -10.50 13.85 17.10
C VAL A 209 -10.90 14.28 18.51
N ASP A 210 -10.48 13.54 19.55
CA ASP A 210 -10.76 13.91 20.94
C ASP A 210 -10.16 15.27 21.31
N ALA A 211 -8.93 15.54 20.85
CA ALA A 211 -8.25 16.80 21.15
C ALA A 211 -8.93 18.01 20.48
N GLU A 212 -9.59 17.81 19.33
CA GLU A 212 -10.31 18.84 18.59
C GLU A 212 -11.77 18.95 19.00
N SER A 213 -12.33 17.94 19.68
CA SER A 213 -13.73 17.88 20.08
C SER A 213 -14.05 18.87 21.22
N ARG A 214 -15.27 19.41 21.19
CA ARG A 214 -15.76 20.27 22.26
C ARG A 214 -16.06 19.46 23.52
N PRO A 215 -15.92 20.05 24.73
CA PRO A 215 -16.18 19.35 25.98
C PRO A 215 -17.56 18.69 26.05
N GLU A 216 -18.59 19.32 25.45
CA GLU A 216 -19.95 18.76 25.43
C GLU A 216 -20.07 17.51 24.55
N GLU A 217 -19.28 17.41 23.52
CA GLU A 217 -19.20 16.24 22.63
C GLU A 217 -18.50 15.08 23.34
N LEU A 218 -17.38 15.37 24.00
CA LEU A 218 -16.65 14.39 24.80
C LEU A 218 -17.47 13.79 25.96
N LEU A 219 -18.38 14.57 26.56
CA LEU A 219 -19.28 14.08 27.61
C LEU A 219 -20.30 13.06 27.10
N ARG A 220 -20.53 12.97 25.78
CA ARG A 220 -21.47 12.04 25.17
C ARG A 220 -20.83 10.74 24.74
N VAL A 221 -19.53 10.70 24.59
CA VAL A 221 -18.77 9.53 24.17
C VAL A 221 -18.05 8.94 25.37
N SER A 222 -18.30 7.67 25.64
CA SER A 222 -17.58 6.93 26.69
C SER A 222 -16.79 5.81 26.06
N LYS A 223 -15.47 5.85 26.18
CA LYS A 223 -14.60 4.78 25.66
C LYS A 223 -14.65 3.57 26.60
N LEU A 224 -15.14 2.46 26.09
CA LEU A 224 -15.20 1.18 26.80
C LEU A 224 -13.87 0.44 26.69
N ARG A 225 -13.22 0.55 25.51
CA ARG A 225 -11.92 -0.05 25.22
C ARG A 225 -11.22 0.78 24.14
N ALA A 226 -9.92 1.04 24.31
CA ALA A 226 -9.06 1.64 23.28
C ALA A 226 -7.66 1.07 23.46
N SER A 227 -7.23 0.17 22.56
CA SER A 227 -5.96 -0.54 22.71
C SER A 227 -5.49 -1.18 21.42
N HIS A 228 -4.20 -1.51 21.36
CA HIS A 228 -3.70 -2.44 20.36
C HIS A 228 -4.27 -3.84 20.61
N ARG A 229 -4.77 -4.48 19.57
CA ARG A 229 -5.33 -5.83 19.63
C ARG A 229 -4.91 -6.65 18.40
N SER A 230 -4.17 -7.73 18.63
CA SER A 230 -3.85 -8.70 17.59
C SER A 230 -4.94 -9.78 17.53
N ILE A 231 -5.45 -10.07 16.33
CA ILE A 231 -6.47 -11.09 16.07
C ILE A 231 -5.85 -12.16 15.17
N ASN A 232 -5.68 -13.39 15.67
CA ASN A 232 -5.10 -14.53 14.91
C ASN A 232 -3.80 -14.19 14.15
N GLY A 233 -2.91 -13.42 14.79
CA GLY A 233 -1.64 -12.97 14.19
C GLY A 233 -1.75 -11.71 13.31
N LEU A 234 -2.94 -11.15 13.15
CA LEU A 234 -3.19 -9.89 12.44
C LEU A 234 -3.06 -8.72 13.44
N PRO A 235 -2.00 -7.90 13.36
CA PRO A 235 -1.79 -6.79 14.31
C PRO A 235 -2.73 -5.64 13.96
N GLY A 236 -3.51 -5.18 14.94
CA GLY A 236 -4.46 -4.09 14.74
C GLY A 236 -4.66 -3.24 15.99
N GLU A 237 -5.55 -2.27 15.85
CA GLU A 237 -5.97 -1.34 16.89
C GLU A 237 -7.48 -1.41 17.04
N GLU A 238 -7.97 -1.27 18.27
CA GLU A 238 -9.38 -1.41 18.62
C GLU A 238 -9.85 -0.21 19.42
N VAL A 239 -11.05 0.28 19.09
CA VAL A 239 -11.77 1.29 19.85
C VAL A 239 -13.24 0.87 19.99
N LEU A 240 -13.73 0.77 21.22
CA LEU A 240 -15.13 0.52 21.54
C LEU A 240 -15.69 1.73 22.27
N GLU A 241 -16.75 2.31 21.73
CA GLU A 241 -17.37 3.51 22.28
C GLU A 241 -18.87 3.32 22.50
N ARG A 242 -19.35 3.91 23.61
CA ARG A 242 -20.74 4.14 23.87
C ARG A 242 -21.05 5.61 23.59
N VAL A 243 -22.05 5.86 22.76
CA VAL A 243 -22.45 7.20 22.33
C VAL A 243 -23.83 7.52 22.87
N ARG A 244 -23.95 8.65 23.57
CA ARG A 244 -25.25 9.19 23.98
C ARG A 244 -25.67 10.29 23.02
N GLU A 245 -26.72 10.02 22.29
CA GLU A 245 -27.26 10.92 21.29
C GLU A 245 -27.96 12.17 21.89
N LEU A 246 -28.20 13.17 21.07
CA LEU A 246 -28.88 14.41 21.48
C LEU A 246 -30.32 14.18 21.97
N ASN A 247 -30.97 13.15 21.47
CA ASN A 247 -32.32 12.72 21.88
C ASN A 247 -32.31 11.79 23.11
N PHE A 248 -31.13 11.66 23.77
CA PHE A 248 -30.88 10.82 24.94
C PHE A 248 -30.89 9.32 24.70
N THR A 249 -30.99 8.86 23.46
CA THR A 249 -30.80 7.44 23.15
C THR A 249 -29.33 7.05 23.23
N THR A 250 -29.06 5.77 23.45
CA THR A 250 -27.71 5.22 23.59
C THR A 250 -27.45 4.25 22.45
N GLY A 251 -26.41 4.56 21.68
CA GLY A 251 -25.83 3.70 20.65
C GLY A 251 -24.42 3.29 20.98
N TYR A 252 -23.86 2.41 20.19
CA TYR A 252 -22.47 1.94 20.33
C TYR A 252 -21.79 1.91 18.97
N ASN A 253 -20.50 2.29 18.97
CA ASN A 253 -19.65 2.25 17.80
C ASN A 253 -18.36 1.51 18.15
N PHE A 254 -18.16 0.33 17.57
CA PHE A 254 -17.00 -0.52 17.80
C PHE A 254 -16.22 -0.68 16.51
N MET A 255 -14.92 -0.54 16.59
CA MET A 255 -14.04 -0.58 15.44
C MET A 255 -12.74 -1.32 15.76
N TRP A 256 -12.32 -2.19 14.85
CA TRP A 256 -10.99 -2.78 14.83
C TRP A 256 -10.39 -2.60 13.44
N GLU A 257 -9.13 -2.20 13.39
CA GLU A 257 -8.45 -1.84 12.17
C GLU A 257 -7.03 -2.41 12.13
N MET A 258 -6.62 -2.89 10.95
CA MET A 258 -5.25 -3.27 10.61
C MET A 258 -4.83 -2.54 9.33
N SER A 259 -3.79 -1.70 9.39
CA SER A 259 -3.33 -0.88 8.24
C SER A 259 -2.79 -1.71 7.07
N GLY A 260 -2.36 -2.94 7.31
CA GLY A 260 -1.87 -3.84 6.27
C GLY A 260 -0.50 -3.46 5.69
N VAL A 261 -0.20 -4.04 4.55
CA VAL A 261 1.06 -3.81 3.80
C VAL A 261 0.71 -3.57 2.34
N LYS A 262 1.26 -2.51 1.77
CA LYS A 262 1.03 -2.16 0.37
C LYS A 262 1.40 -3.35 -0.54
N ASP A 263 0.54 -3.63 -1.50
CA ASP A 263 0.69 -4.68 -2.52
C ASP A 263 0.85 -6.11 -1.95
N ASP A 264 0.38 -6.36 -0.72
CA ASP A 264 0.35 -7.68 -0.10
C ASP A 264 -1.11 -8.14 0.16
N PRO A 265 -1.69 -9.00 -0.69
CA PRO A 265 -3.08 -9.45 -0.54
C PRO A 265 -3.31 -10.36 0.68
N LEU A 266 -2.27 -10.88 1.31
CA LEU A 266 -2.36 -11.65 2.55
C LEU A 266 -2.27 -10.78 3.81
N ARG A 267 -1.88 -9.53 3.65
CA ARG A 267 -1.83 -8.49 4.68
C ARG A 267 -2.47 -7.19 4.18
N PRO A 268 -3.74 -7.23 3.77
CA PRO A 268 -4.46 -6.05 3.30
C PRO A 268 -4.76 -5.10 4.47
N TYR A 269 -5.32 -3.93 4.17
CA TYR A 269 -6.02 -3.15 5.16
C TYR A 269 -7.33 -3.86 5.53
N LEU A 270 -7.54 -4.11 6.82
CA LEU A 270 -8.76 -4.72 7.34
C LEU A 270 -9.47 -3.75 8.27
N LEU A 271 -10.77 -3.64 8.09
CA LEU A 271 -11.64 -2.85 8.95
C LEU A 271 -12.83 -3.71 9.36
N PHE A 272 -13.02 -3.91 10.66
CA PHE A 272 -14.22 -4.51 11.22
C PHE A 272 -14.93 -3.50 12.10
N GLN A 273 -16.22 -3.28 11.83
CA GLN A 273 -17.04 -2.29 12.49
C GLN A 273 -18.34 -2.93 12.98
N MET A 274 -18.85 -2.45 14.11
CA MET A 274 -20.20 -2.73 14.61
C MET A 274 -20.80 -1.44 15.12
N GLU A 275 -21.98 -1.11 14.62
CA GLU A 275 -22.74 0.08 14.99
C GLU A 275 -24.13 -0.31 15.45
N THR A 276 -24.63 0.35 16.50
CA THR A 276 -25.98 0.15 17.01
C THR A 276 -26.66 1.48 17.28
N GLY A 277 -27.99 1.44 17.45
CA GLY A 277 -28.77 2.65 17.70
C GLY A 277 -29.18 3.39 16.42
N THR A 278 -28.88 2.84 15.26
CA THR A 278 -29.33 3.39 13.98
C THR A 278 -30.81 3.06 13.78
N ASN A 279 -31.62 4.09 13.43
CA ASN A 279 -33.01 3.87 13.15
C ASN A 279 -33.20 3.04 11.86
N PRO A 280 -33.88 1.91 11.88
CA PRO A 280 -34.10 1.11 10.67
C PRO A 280 -34.95 1.82 9.59
N ARG A 281 -35.66 2.92 9.95
CA ARG A 281 -36.34 3.77 8.98
C ARG A 281 -35.40 4.85 8.48
N ALA A 282 -35.22 4.94 7.17
CA ALA A 282 -34.39 5.96 6.55
C ALA A 282 -34.80 7.38 7.00
N GLY A 283 -33.83 8.17 7.48
CA GLY A 283 -34.03 9.52 8.00
C GLY A 283 -34.71 9.59 9.39
N GLY A 284 -34.92 8.44 10.06
CA GLY A 284 -35.38 8.39 11.43
C GLY A 284 -34.34 8.88 12.42
N LYS A 285 -34.79 9.39 13.57
CA LYS A 285 -33.89 9.79 14.67
C LYS A 285 -33.23 8.55 15.27
N PRO A 286 -32.04 8.66 15.86
CA PRO A 286 -31.38 7.56 16.58
C PRO A 286 -32.33 6.91 17.61
N VAL A 287 -32.18 5.61 17.82
CA VAL A 287 -32.95 4.79 18.77
C VAL A 287 -32.00 4.22 19.82
N ASP A 288 -32.54 3.74 20.94
CA ASP A 288 -31.71 2.98 21.89
C ASP A 288 -31.27 1.65 21.28
N SER A 289 -30.02 1.26 21.56
CA SER A 289 -29.55 -0.08 21.20
C SER A 289 -30.46 -1.16 21.77
N THR A 290 -30.88 -2.10 20.94
CA THR A 290 -31.71 -3.24 21.35
C THR A 290 -30.95 -4.28 22.17
N LEU A 291 -29.62 -4.24 22.16
CA LEU A 291 -28.74 -5.08 22.97
C LEU A 291 -28.09 -4.27 24.08
N HIS A 292 -27.94 -4.89 25.26
CA HIS A 292 -27.15 -4.33 26.35
C HIS A 292 -25.65 -4.35 26.04
N GLU A 293 -24.90 -3.44 26.66
CA GLU A 293 -23.46 -3.26 26.50
C GLU A 293 -22.67 -4.56 26.62
N ASP A 294 -22.90 -5.34 27.68
CA ASP A 294 -22.18 -6.62 27.89
C ASP A 294 -22.46 -7.63 26.76
N ALA A 295 -23.69 -7.67 26.24
CA ALA A 295 -24.06 -8.55 25.14
C ALA A 295 -23.41 -8.10 23.82
N LEU A 296 -23.32 -6.79 23.59
CA LEU A 296 -22.63 -6.21 22.42
C LEU A 296 -21.13 -6.48 22.47
N VAL A 297 -20.49 -6.25 23.61
CA VAL A 297 -19.07 -6.53 23.80
C VAL A 297 -18.79 -8.03 23.60
N ALA A 298 -19.64 -8.91 24.15
CA ALA A 298 -19.48 -10.35 23.96
C ALA A 298 -19.67 -10.78 22.50
N LEU A 299 -20.65 -10.20 21.80
CA LEU A 299 -20.87 -10.43 20.37
C LEU A 299 -19.66 -9.95 19.54
N TRP A 300 -19.19 -8.74 19.80
CA TRP A 300 -18.01 -8.16 19.19
C TRP A 300 -16.78 -9.04 19.37
N ASP A 301 -16.48 -9.42 20.61
CA ASP A 301 -15.30 -10.23 20.92
C ASP A 301 -15.37 -11.60 20.24
N ARG A 302 -16.55 -12.20 20.16
CA ARG A 302 -16.76 -13.48 19.47
C ARG A 302 -16.50 -13.38 17.97
N ILE A 303 -17.14 -12.42 17.29
CA ILE A 303 -17.03 -12.29 15.84
C ILE A 303 -15.61 -11.82 15.46
N SER A 304 -15.13 -10.74 16.08
CA SER A 304 -13.82 -10.17 15.74
C SER A 304 -12.67 -11.15 15.99
N SER A 305 -12.69 -11.91 17.11
CA SER A 305 -11.66 -12.92 17.40
C SER A 305 -11.64 -14.09 16.42
N SER A 306 -12.70 -14.25 15.62
CA SER A 306 -12.78 -15.31 14.61
C SER A 306 -12.15 -14.92 13.27
N ILE A 307 -11.93 -13.63 13.03
CA ILE A 307 -11.32 -13.12 11.79
C ILE A 307 -9.94 -13.77 11.62
N ARG A 308 -9.74 -14.45 10.50
CA ARG A 308 -8.50 -15.16 10.21
C ARG A 308 -8.27 -15.31 8.71
N LEU A 309 -7.02 -15.38 8.30
CA LEU A 309 -6.68 -15.77 6.94
C LEU A 309 -7.21 -17.19 6.69
N ARG A 310 -7.83 -17.41 5.55
CA ARG A 310 -8.35 -18.73 5.18
C ARG A 310 -7.20 -19.72 5.01
N PRO A 311 -7.19 -20.85 5.73
CA PRO A 311 -6.23 -21.91 5.47
C PRO A 311 -6.46 -22.44 4.05
N SER A 312 -5.46 -22.31 3.21
CA SER A 312 -5.45 -22.93 1.89
C SER A 312 -4.60 -24.18 1.95
N SER A 313 -5.03 -25.25 1.26
CA SER A 313 -4.12 -26.38 1.01
C SER A 313 -2.84 -25.82 0.36
N PRO A 314 -1.67 -26.31 0.76
CA PRO A 314 -0.44 -25.80 0.17
C PRO A 314 -0.55 -25.89 -1.35
N PRO A 315 -0.18 -24.82 -2.09
CA PRO A 315 -0.09 -24.92 -3.53
C PRO A 315 0.78 -26.11 -3.86
N GLY A 316 0.32 -26.95 -4.79
CA GLY A 316 1.19 -28.00 -5.33
C GLY A 316 2.50 -27.38 -5.82
N PRO A 317 3.49 -28.16 -6.02
CA PRO A 317 4.85 -28.22 -5.58
C PRO A 317 5.47 -26.93 -5.07
N VAL A 318 5.90 -26.99 -3.82
CA VAL A 318 6.63 -26.03 -3.01
C VAL A 318 7.44 -25.04 -3.86
N ALA A 319 7.12 -23.74 -3.71
CA ALA A 319 8.12 -22.70 -4.01
C ALA A 319 9.44 -23.12 -3.38
N ALA A 320 10.51 -23.06 -4.16
CA ALA A 320 11.85 -23.41 -3.70
C ALA A 320 12.08 -22.84 -2.29
N PRO A 321 12.65 -23.61 -1.35
CA PRO A 321 12.82 -23.18 0.02
C PRO A 321 13.46 -21.79 0.02
N GLU A 322 12.87 -20.88 0.80
CA GLU A 322 13.46 -19.55 0.99
C GLU A 322 14.95 -19.75 1.28
N PRO A 323 15.85 -19.12 0.52
CA PRO A 323 17.28 -19.34 0.72
C PRO A 323 17.58 -19.12 2.22
N PRO A 324 18.37 -20.02 2.84
CA PRO A 324 18.60 -19.97 4.27
C PRO A 324 19.01 -18.57 4.68
N ALA A 325 18.45 -18.08 5.79
CA ALA A 325 18.73 -16.74 6.29
C ALA A 325 20.25 -16.51 6.30
N PRO A 326 20.76 -15.39 5.76
CA PRO A 326 22.19 -15.18 5.59
C PRO A 326 22.90 -15.30 6.93
N LEU A 327 24.04 -15.89 6.93
CA LEU A 327 24.88 -15.97 8.12
C LEU A 327 25.35 -14.57 8.49
N LEU A 328 25.36 -14.24 9.78
CA LEU A 328 26.04 -13.03 10.25
C LEU A 328 27.50 -13.10 9.77
N GLY A 329 27.98 -12.00 9.21
CA GLY A 329 29.29 -11.99 8.58
C GLY A 329 29.25 -12.04 7.03
N THR A 330 28.08 -12.24 6.42
CA THR A 330 27.90 -12.07 4.97
C THR A 330 28.42 -10.70 4.53
N THR A 331 29.16 -10.65 3.43
CA THR A 331 29.73 -9.44 2.89
C THR A 331 29.05 -9.04 1.58
N ALA A 332 28.97 -7.74 1.31
CA ALA A 332 28.53 -7.16 0.04
C ALA A 332 29.40 -5.93 -0.28
N ARG A 333 29.62 -5.64 -1.57
CA ARG A 333 30.46 -4.52 -2.01
C ARG A 333 29.62 -3.32 -2.40
N ALA A 334 30.19 -2.14 -2.27
CA ALA A 334 29.57 -0.91 -2.77
C ALA A 334 29.18 -1.06 -4.25
N GLY A 335 27.95 -0.63 -4.60
CA GLY A 335 27.39 -0.78 -5.94
C GLY A 335 26.57 -2.06 -6.16
N GLU A 336 26.82 -3.12 -5.39
CA GLU A 336 26.00 -4.34 -5.44
C GLU A 336 24.62 -4.12 -4.77
N PRO A 337 23.58 -4.85 -5.18
CA PRO A 337 22.31 -4.84 -4.45
C PRO A 337 22.49 -5.46 -3.06
N CYS A 338 21.99 -4.81 -2.03
CA CYS A 338 22.01 -5.33 -0.66
C CYS A 338 21.28 -6.68 -0.60
N PRO A 339 21.95 -7.78 -0.25
CA PRO A 339 21.34 -9.10 -0.30
C PRO A 339 20.28 -9.31 0.77
N TYR A 340 20.36 -8.57 1.91
CA TYR A 340 19.44 -8.69 3.04
C TYR A 340 19.27 -7.40 3.82
N SER A 341 18.06 -7.10 4.25
CA SER A 341 17.79 -5.99 5.17
C SER A 341 18.44 -6.26 6.54
N GLY A 342 19.21 -5.31 7.03
CA GLY A 342 19.90 -5.43 8.33
C GLY A 342 20.95 -4.35 8.55
N TRP A 343 21.69 -4.49 9.65
CA TRP A 343 22.76 -3.58 10.02
C TRP A 343 24.07 -4.09 9.44
N TRP A 344 24.70 -3.25 8.64
CA TRP A 344 25.93 -3.54 7.92
C TRP A 344 27.07 -2.69 8.46
N ARG A 345 28.22 -3.30 8.73
CA ARG A 345 29.43 -2.62 9.19
C ARG A 345 30.39 -2.42 8.02
N CYS A 346 30.86 -1.19 7.88
CA CYS A 346 31.97 -0.84 7.00
C CYS A 346 33.30 -1.22 7.64
N ASN A 347 34.22 -1.80 6.89
CA ASN A 347 35.55 -2.16 7.37
C ASN A 347 36.61 -1.07 7.11
N GLU A 348 36.23 0.05 6.46
CA GLU A 348 37.16 1.10 6.00
C GLU A 348 37.48 2.15 7.09
N GLY A 349 36.76 2.15 8.21
CA GLY A 349 36.99 3.08 9.32
C GLY A 349 38.06 2.59 10.31
N GLY A 350 38.67 3.52 11.05
CA GLY A 350 39.65 3.20 12.08
C GLY A 350 39.96 4.36 13.02
N PRO A 351 40.96 4.23 13.91
CA PRO A 351 41.31 5.30 14.85
C PRO A 351 41.68 6.60 14.11
N GLY A 352 40.82 7.62 14.27
CA GLY A 352 41.06 8.93 13.63
C GLY A 352 40.48 9.08 12.22
N LEU A 353 39.76 8.09 11.72
CA LEU A 353 39.10 8.09 10.42
C LEU A 353 37.65 7.61 10.58
N ASP A 354 36.73 8.55 10.68
CA ASP A 354 35.31 8.24 10.83
C ASP A 354 34.66 7.95 9.47
N VAL A 355 33.62 7.12 9.46
CA VAL A 355 32.82 6.83 8.27
C VAL A 355 31.59 7.74 8.29
N HIS A 356 31.34 8.46 7.20
CA HIS A 356 30.14 9.29 7.09
C HIS A 356 28.87 8.42 7.17
N GLY A 357 27.93 8.83 8.01
CA GLY A 357 26.73 8.02 8.32
C GLY A 357 26.98 6.91 9.35
N GLY A 358 28.19 6.82 9.90
CA GLY A 358 28.62 5.82 10.88
C GLY A 358 29.19 4.55 10.27
N ALA A 359 30.04 3.88 11.02
CA ALA A 359 30.65 2.61 10.62
C ALA A 359 29.64 1.45 10.53
N VAL A 360 28.44 1.61 11.09
CA VAL A 360 27.34 0.64 11.05
C VAL A 360 26.09 1.34 10.56
N GLN A 361 25.54 0.86 9.44
CA GLN A 361 24.38 1.45 8.78
C GLN A 361 23.30 0.40 8.55
N TYR A 362 22.02 0.79 8.61
CA TYR A 362 20.92 -0.07 8.25
C TYR A 362 20.62 0.05 6.75
N LEU A 363 20.71 -1.06 6.02
CA LEU A 363 20.46 -1.14 4.59
C LEU A 363 19.34 -2.15 4.31
N ARG A 364 18.49 -1.87 3.32
CA ARG A 364 17.36 -2.72 2.93
C ARG A 364 17.76 -3.64 1.79
N LYS A 365 17.16 -4.84 1.77
CA LYS A 365 17.31 -5.78 0.65
C LYS A 365 16.97 -5.11 -0.67
N GLY A 366 17.86 -5.26 -1.67
CA GLY A 366 17.73 -4.66 -2.99
C GLY A 366 18.23 -3.21 -3.09
N GLU A 367 18.46 -2.52 -1.96
CA GLU A 367 19.11 -1.20 -1.94
C GLU A 367 20.59 -1.35 -2.36
N ARG A 368 21.11 -0.41 -3.17
CA ARG A 368 22.53 -0.49 -3.55
C ARG A 368 23.42 -0.17 -2.35
N MET A 369 24.43 -1.02 -2.13
CA MET A 369 25.39 -0.84 -1.05
C MET A 369 26.17 0.46 -1.25
N PRO A 370 26.23 1.34 -0.22
CA PRO A 370 26.89 2.63 -0.36
C PRO A 370 28.42 2.51 -0.41
N GLN A 371 29.07 3.43 -1.13
CA GLN A 371 30.52 3.65 -1.00
C GLN A 371 30.79 4.41 0.29
N ALA A 372 31.74 3.97 1.09
CA ALA A 372 32.12 4.67 2.31
C ALA A 372 32.79 6.00 1.98
N LEU A 373 32.37 7.05 2.67
CA LEU A 373 33.06 8.34 2.67
C LEU A 373 33.79 8.46 4.00
N LEU A 374 35.09 8.53 3.95
CA LEU A 374 35.98 8.58 5.09
C LEU A 374 36.23 10.04 5.50
N LEU A 375 36.06 10.31 6.79
CA LEU A 375 36.18 11.63 7.40
C LEU A 375 37.44 11.64 8.28
N PRO A 376 38.61 12.12 7.79
CA PRO A 376 39.78 12.29 8.65
C PRO A 376 39.53 13.37 9.70
N ARG A 377 40.22 13.26 10.83
CA ARG A 377 40.15 14.27 11.89
C ARG A 377 40.47 15.66 11.37
N GLN A 378 39.59 16.61 11.65
CA GLN A 378 39.80 18.00 11.30
C GLN A 378 40.99 18.58 12.06
N THR A 379 41.83 19.33 11.35
CA THR A 379 42.80 20.22 12.01
C THR A 379 42.09 21.41 12.64
N VAL A 380 42.70 22.08 13.61
CA VAL A 380 42.11 23.25 14.28
C VAL A 380 41.70 24.34 13.25
N TRP A 381 42.49 24.55 12.22
CA TRP A 381 42.20 25.47 11.11
C TRP A 381 41.00 25.07 10.27
N GLN A 382 40.86 23.81 9.95
CA GLN A 382 39.71 23.28 9.20
C GLN A 382 38.45 23.38 10.03
N LYS A 383 38.53 23.11 11.34
CA LYS A 383 37.40 23.25 12.26
C LYS A 383 36.93 24.70 12.38
N MET A 384 37.86 25.67 12.44
CA MET A 384 37.52 27.09 12.46
C MET A 384 36.88 27.59 11.16
N ARG A 385 37.21 26.98 10.02
CA ARG A 385 36.62 27.31 8.71
C ARG A 385 35.39 26.48 8.34
N GLY A 386 34.94 25.56 9.20
CA GLY A 386 33.80 24.67 8.92
C GLY A 386 34.07 23.66 7.79
N ILE A 387 35.35 23.39 7.45
CA ILE A 387 35.73 22.49 6.35
C ILE A 387 35.92 21.08 6.94
N GLN A 388 35.12 20.11 6.49
CA GLN A 388 35.33 18.70 6.79
C GLN A 388 36.02 18.03 5.59
N PRO A 389 37.30 17.66 5.68
CA PRO A 389 37.92 16.89 4.63
C PRO A 389 37.27 15.50 4.52
N SER A 390 37.05 15.03 3.30
CA SER A 390 36.50 13.70 3.05
C SER A 390 37.30 13.02 1.94
N THR A 391 37.47 11.71 2.07
CA THR A 391 38.16 10.88 1.08
C THR A 391 37.37 9.62 0.83
N GLU A 392 37.34 9.14 -0.41
CA GLU A 392 36.73 7.85 -0.74
C GLU A 392 37.83 6.80 -0.91
N PRO A 393 37.60 5.54 -0.47
CA PRO A 393 38.50 4.44 -0.80
C PRO A 393 38.60 4.26 -2.31
N ALA A 394 39.81 3.98 -2.82
CA ALA A 394 40.02 3.72 -4.24
C ALA A 394 39.37 2.41 -4.72
N GLN A 395 39.07 1.50 -3.80
CA GLN A 395 38.39 0.25 -4.06
C GLN A 395 36.93 0.29 -3.54
N PRO A 396 36.01 -0.49 -4.13
CA PRO A 396 34.64 -0.60 -3.62
C PRO A 396 34.63 -1.03 -2.16
N THR A 397 33.97 -0.27 -1.32
CA THR A 397 33.82 -0.55 0.12
C THR A 397 33.16 -1.89 0.36
N VAL A 398 33.72 -2.67 1.28
CA VAL A 398 33.15 -3.95 1.72
C VAL A 398 32.35 -3.75 2.99
N TRP A 399 31.06 -4.10 2.92
CA TRP A 399 30.14 -4.09 4.05
C TRP A 399 29.92 -5.49 4.57
N LYS A 400 29.84 -5.66 5.88
CA LYS A 400 29.64 -6.94 6.57
C LYS A 400 28.36 -6.89 7.39
N LEU A 401 27.45 -7.83 7.20
CA LEU A 401 26.21 -7.96 7.98
C LEU A 401 26.54 -8.32 9.44
N VAL A 402 26.17 -7.42 10.38
CA VAL A 402 26.46 -7.59 11.81
C VAL A 402 25.21 -7.83 12.65
N ASP A 403 24.03 -7.40 12.16
CA ASP A 403 22.76 -7.62 12.85
C ASP A 403 21.61 -7.72 11.84
N ARG A 404 20.69 -8.67 12.06
CA ARG A 404 19.53 -8.92 11.21
C ARG A 404 18.26 -8.24 11.71
N ARG A 405 18.27 -7.63 12.87
CA ARG A 405 17.09 -6.98 13.44
C ARG A 405 16.66 -5.84 12.54
N GLN A 406 15.37 -5.80 12.25
CA GLN A 406 14.80 -4.68 11.50
C GLN A 406 14.92 -3.41 12.35
N ARG A 407 15.21 -2.29 11.67
CA ARG A 407 15.16 -0.99 12.34
C ARG A 407 13.71 -0.74 12.77
N PRO A 408 13.44 -0.42 14.05
CA PRO A 408 12.12 0.04 14.44
C PRO A 408 11.76 1.23 13.54
N ARG A 409 10.58 1.22 12.96
CA ARG A 409 10.07 2.39 12.21
C ARG A 409 9.85 3.49 13.23
N THR A 410 10.71 4.48 13.27
CA THR A 410 10.41 5.74 13.94
C THR A 410 9.40 6.45 13.03
N PRO A 411 8.23 6.86 13.53
CA PRO A 411 7.30 7.64 12.72
C PRO A 411 8.02 8.92 12.28
N VAL A 412 8.19 9.08 10.98
CA VAL A 412 8.74 10.30 10.40
C VAL A 412 7.56 11.23 10.17
N LEU A 413 7.40 12.23 11.02
CA LEU A 413 6.48 13.34 10.74
C LEU A 413 7.06 14.13 9.55
N VAL A 414 6.42 14.03 8.41
CA VAL A 414 6.79 14.78 7.22
C VAL A 414 6.20 16.19 7.36
N THR A 415 6.95 17.10 7.96
CA THR A 415 6.64 18.52 7.89
C THR A 415 7.35 19.08 6.66
N LEU A 416 6.60 19.41 5.60
CA LEU A 416 7.11 20.13 4.45
C LEU A 416 7.39 21.58 4.84
N VAL A 417 8.60 21.88 5.30
CA VAL A 417 9.04 23.25 5.54
C VAL A 417 9.47 23.86 4.20
N PRO A 418 9.03 25.09 3.85
CA PRO A 418 9.48 25.74 2.63
C PRO A 418 10.99 25.92 2.62
N ALA A 419 11.59 25.80 1.43
CA ALA A 419 13.02 25.83 1.21
C ALA A 419 13.66 27.08 1.84
N GLY A 420 14.54 26.86 2.81
CA GLY A 420 15.44 27.91 3.29
C GLY A 420 16.46 28.28 2.21
N VAL A 421 17.00 29.48 2.33
CA VAL A 421 17.93 30.15 1.41
C VAL A 421 19.00 29.18 0.87
N PRO A 422 19.26 29.12 -0.46
CA PRO A 422 20.22 28.21 -1.04
C PRO A 422 21.64 28.46 -0.50
N SER A 423 22.31 27.37 -0.14
CA SER A 423 23.74 27.39 0.16
C SER A 423 24.50 27.81 -1.11
N ALA A 424 25.41 28.76 -0.97
CA ALA A 424 26.10 29.46 -2.05
C ALA A 424 27.08 28.61 -2.90
N ALA A 425 26.96 27.28 -2.86
CA ALA A 425 27.89 26.37 -3.56
C ALA A 425 27.38 25.81 -4.90
N CYS A 426 26.15 26.10 -5.29
CA CYS A 426 25.57 25.63 -6.55
C CYS A 426 24.97 26.78 -7.35
N ASP A 427 25.80 27.63 -7.94
CA ASP A 427 25.34 28.61 -8.92
C ASP A 427 24.98 27.91 -10.24
N ALA A 428 23.70 28.04 -10.59
CA ALA A 428 23.13 27.51 -11.82
C ALA A 428 23.57 28.39 -13.02
N SER A 429 24.67 28.01 -13.67
CA SER A 429 24.94 28.41 -15.05
C SER A 429 25.78 27.38 -15.75
N ALA A 430 25.13 26.34 -16.26
CA ALA A 430 25.71 25.54 -17.35
C ALA A 430 24.57 25.24 -18.34
N THR A 431 24.65 25.96 -19.44
CA THR A 431 23.94 25.73 -20.69
C THR A 431 24.07 24.29 -21.14
N ALA A 432 22.98 23.74 -21.68
CA ALA A 432 22.94 22.45 -22.34
C ALA A 432 24.08 22.25 -23.33
N ASP A 433 25.02 21.38 -23.02
CA ASP A 433 25.54 20.33 -23.92
C ASP A 433 26.63 19.50 -23.23
N SER A 434 26.65 18.16 -23.52
CA SER A 434 27.72 17.22 -23.17
C SER A 434 27.95 16.91 -21.67
N GLY A 435 27.35 15.82 -21.17
CA GLY A 435 27.90 15.02 -20.08
C GLY A 435 27.90 15.68 -18.69
N THR A 436 26.88 15.39 -17.90
CA THR A 436 26.79 15.81 -16.48
C THR A 436 28.11 15.53 -15.75
N ALA A 437 28.86 16.58 -15.41
CA ALA A 437 30.15 16.47 -14.73
C ALA A 437 29.97 16.16 -13.23
N THR A 438 30.97 15.52 -12.62
CA THR A 438 31.06 15.40 -11.15
C THR A 438 31.00 16.81 -10.53
N GLY A 439 30.19 17.01 -9.50
CA GLY A 439 29.92 18.33 -8.93
C GLY A 439 28.60 18.96 -9.39
N SER A 440 27.92 18.39 -10.39
CA SER A 440 26.60 18.86 -10.82
C SER A 440 25.57 18.69 -9.69
N CYS A 441 24.69 19.69 -9.57
CA CYS A 441 23.65 19.71 -8.54
C CYS A 441 22.26 19.51 -9.14
N ALA A 442 21.37 18.86 -8.39
CA ALA A 442 19.95 18.76 -8.70
C ALA A 442 19.12 18.80 -7.40
N ARG A 443 17.89 19.27 -7.48
CA ARG A 443 17.04 19.52 -6.30
C ARG A 443 16.07 18.36 -6.06
N THR A 444 15.61 18.26 -4.81
CA THR A 444 14.49 17.38 -4.46
C THR A 444 13.29 17.60 -5.38
N GLY A 445 12.76 16.51 -5.96
CA GLY A 445 11.67 16.54 -6.92
C GLY A 445 12.10 16.71 -8.37
N GLU A 446 13.37 17.01 -8.64
CA GLU A 446 13.94 17.02 -9.99
C GLU A 446 14.37 15.62 -10.42
N VAL A 447 14.39 15.41 -11.72
CA VAL A 447 14.85 14.16 -12.31
C VAL A 447 16.37 14.10 -12.23
N CYS A 448 16.92 13.01 -11.71
CA CYS A 448 18.35 12.77 -11.61
C CYS A 448 18.99 12.79 -13.02
N PRO A 449 19.89 13.75 -13.33
CA PRO A 449 20.39 13.94 -14.69
C PRO A 449 21.42 12.89 -15.11
N ALA A 450 22.05 12.19 -14.15
CA ALA A 450 23.04 11.15 -14.44
C ALA A 450 23.03 10.06 -13.36
N SER A 451 23.16 8.79 -13.76
CA SER A 451 23.36 7.69 -12.81
C SER A 451 24.67 7.86 -12.06
N GLY A 452 24.60 7.75 -10.73
CA GLY A 452 25.78 7.91 -9.90
C GLY A 452 25.47 8.08 -8.42
N TRP A 453 26.50 8.46 -7.70
CA TRP A 453 26.47 8.70 -6.26
C TRP A 453 26.25 10.19 -6.00
N TRP A 454 25.17 10.49 -5.28
CA TRP A 454 24.73 11.84 -4.97
C TRP A 454 24.75 12.07 -3.46
N ARG A 455 25.12 13.27 -3.04
CA ARG A 455 25.22 13.64 -1.63
C ARG A 455 24.47 14.95 -1.38
N CYS A 456 23.77 15.01 -0.25
CA CYS A 456 23.24 16.27 0.28
C CYS A 456 24.28 16.86 1.24
N ASP A 457 24.88 17.99 0.88
CA ASP A 457 25.92 18.65 1.67
C ASP A 457 25.39 19.68 2.67
N GLU A 458 24.07 19.76 2.85
CA GLU A 458 23.48 20.68 3.80
C GLU A 458 23.78 20.25 5.25
N THR A 459 23.98 21.26 6.11
CA THR A 459 24.27 21.05 7.55
C THR A 459 23.17 20.21 8.22
N HIS A 460 23.57 19.22 9.01
CA HIS A 460 22.70 18.26 9.70
C HIS A 460 21.94 17.27 8.81
N ALA A 461 22.29 17.14 7.52
CA ALA A 461 21.76 16.07 6.68
C ALA A 461 22.27 14.69 7.15
N LEU A 462 21.34 13.73 7.27
CA LEU A 462 21.62 12.37 7.74
C LEU A 462 21.73 11.34 6.59
N ASP A 463 21.35 11.71 5.36
CA ASP A 463 21.26 10.76 4.25
C ASP A 463 22.60 10.30 3.70
N GLY A 464 23.69 11.00 3.96
CA GLY A 464 25.00 10.66 3.42
C GLY A 464 25.03 10.66 1.87
N THR A 465 25.90 9.82 1.31
CA THR A 465 25.98 9.62 -0.14
C THR A 465 25.06 8.49 -0.59
N ARG A 466 24.14 8.75 -1.53
CA ARG A 466 23.15 7.81 -2.04
C ARG A 466 23.30 7.63 -3.54
N TRP A 467 23.04 6.43 -4.03
CA TRP A 467 23.06 6.16 -5.45
C TRP A 467 21.66 6.40 -6.07
N PHE A 468 21.63 7.18 -7.16
CA PHE A 468 20.42 7.40 -7.95
C PHE A 468 20.67 7.07 -9.41
N ALA A 469 19.69 6.43 -10.06
CA ALA A 469 19.70 6.19 -11.48
C ALA A 469 19.35 7.47 -12.25
N ARG A 470 19.88 7.65 -13.45
CA ARG A 470 19.41 8.68 -14.38
C ARG A 470 17.89 8.49 -14.61
N GLY A 471 17.13 9.56 -14.49
CA GLY A 471 15.67 9.51 -14.61
C GLY A 471 14.92 9.26 -13.31
N ALA A 472 15.59 8.89 -12.21
CA ALA A 472 14.95 8.79 -10.89
C ALA A 472 14.65 10.17 -10.32
N VAL A 473 13.52 10.34 -9.63
CA VAL A 473 13.20 11.58 -8.92
C VAL A 473 14.00 11.63 -7.62
N LEU A 474 14.71 12.74 -7.39
CA LEU A 474 15.52 12.92 -6.18
C LEU A 474 14.62 13.15 -4.96
N PRO A 475 14.79 12.35 -3.88
CA PRO A 475 13.93 12.44 -2.69
C PRO A 475 14.29 13.66 -1.83
N ALA A 476 13.39 13.99 -0.89
CA ALA A 476 13.72 14.90 0.20
C ALA A 476 14.83 14.32 1.07
N ALA A 477 15.77 15.14 1.51
CA ALA A 477 16.82 14.70 2.42
C ALA A 477 16.36 14.76 3.89
N THR A 478 16.91 13.88 4.70
CA THR A 478 16.61 13.71 6.11
C THR A 478 17.59 14.53 6.96
N PHE A 479 17.07 15.32 7.90
CA PHE A 479 17.87 16.19 8.76
C PHE A 479 17.62 15.89 10.22
N GLN A 480 18.67 15.98 11.03
CA GLN A 480 18.54 15.98 12.49
C GLN A 480 18.14 17.38 12.96
N VAL A 481 17.10 17.46 13.78
CA VAL A 481 16.73 18.70 14.44
C VAL A 481 17.67 18.91 15.62
N PRO A 482 18.44 20.00 15.68
CA PRO A 482 19.32 20.28 16.80
C PRO A 482 18.48 20.46 18.08
N SER A 483 18.80 19.72 19.12
CA SER A 483 18.21 19.91 20.44
C SER A 483 18.50 21.31 20.95
N GLY A 484 17.46 22.08 21.29
CA GLY A 484 17.63 23.42 21.84
C GLY A 484 18.40 23.38 23.18
N LEU A 485 19.10 24.45 23.51
CA LEU A 485 19.94 24.59 24.71
C LEU A 485 19.18 24.43 26.05
N PHE A 486 17.85 24.41 26.03
CA PHE A 486 16.98 24.28 27.21
C PHE A 486 15.88 23.24 27.01
N GLY A 487 16.26 21.95 27.04
CA GLY A 487 15.29 20.87 27.15
C GLY A 487 14.62 20.46 25.85
N ARG A 488 14.01 19.25 25.87
CA ARG A 488 13.34 18.60 24.75
C ARG A 488 12.39 19.53 24.01
N SER A 489 12.68 19.77 22.74
CA SER A 489 11.68 20.30 21.81
C SER A 489 10.52 19.30 21.68
N PRO A 490 9.26 19.75 21.69
CA PRO A 490 8.09 18.89 21.52
C PRO A 490 7.90 18.41 20.06
N GLY A 491 8.93 18.40 19.25
CA GLY A 491 8.91 17.99 17.85
C GLY A 491 9.72 16.74 17.56
N PRO A 492 9.60 16.16 16.35
CA PRO A 492 10.36 14.98 15.97
C PRO A 492 11.86 15.28 15.90
N ASP A 493 12.68 14.33 16.34
CA ASP A 493 14.17 14.45 16.31
C ASP A 493 14.73 14.48 14.89
N VAL A 494 13.93 14.13 13.89
CA VAL A 494 14.30 14.00 12.47
C VAL A 494 13.20 14.55 11.58
N ILE A 495 13.56 15.40 10.62
CA ILE A 495 12.64 15.97 9.63
C ILE A 495 13.13 15.68 8.21
N GLN A 496 12.20 15.57 7.26
CA GLN A 496 12.53 15.56 5.83
C GLN A 496 12.23 16.92 5.22
N ARG A 497 13.16 17.48 4.45
CA ARG A 497 12.96 18.73 3.73
C ARG A 497 13.56 18.67 2.33
N ARG A 498 13.05 19.57 1.48
CA ARG A 498 13.63 19.79 0.15
C ARG A 498 15.06 20.27 0.29
N SER A 499 15.96 19.70 -0.49
CA SER A 499 17.40 19.96 -0.43
C SER A 499 18.04 19.82 -1.81
N THR A 500 19.29 20.22 -1.88
CA THR A 500 20.09 20.08 -3.09
C THR A 500 21.00 18.85 -2.96
N TRP A 501 21.01 18.03 -3.99
CA TRP A 501 21.85 16.86 -4.13
C TRP A 501 22.98 17.17 -5.10
N GLN A 502 24.22 16.81 -4.76
CA GLN A 502 25.39 16.99 -5.61
C GLN A 502 25.92 15.64 -6.07
N LEU A 503 26.20 15.51 -7.37
CA LEU A 503 26.84 14.31 -7.94
C LEU A 503 28.30 14.24 -7.51
N VAL A 504 28.62 13.31 -6.63
CA VAL A 504 29.99 13.11 -6.12
C VAL A 504 30.78 12.09 -6.94
N ARG A 505 30.08 11.12 -7.54
CA ARG A 505 30.70 10.12 -8.42
C ARG A 505 29.71 9.62 -9.45
N ARG A 506 30.10 9.61 -10.72
CA ARG A 506 29.28 9.07 -11.81
C ARG A 506 29.39 7.54 -11.86
N ALA A 507 28.29 6.85 -12.22
CA ALA A 507 28.38 5.44 -12.60
C ALA A 507 29.27 5.31 -13.85
N GLU A 508 30.19 4.35 -13.85
CA GLU A 508 30.94 4.00 -15.05
C GLU A 508 29.94 3.48 -16.10
N ALA A 509 30.08 3.95 -17.35
CA ALA A 509 29.30 3.40 -18.45
C ALA A 509 29.62 1.90 -18.55
N GLU A 510 28.62 1.04 -18.55
CA GLU A 510 28.79 -0.37 -18.93
C GLU A 510 29.46 -0.38 -20.30
N ALA A 511 30.66 -0.93 -20.36
CA ALA A 511 31.38 -1.15 -21.62
C ALA A 511 30.48 -2.09 -22.44
N ASN A 512 30.01 -1.58 -23.60
CA ASN A 512 29.32 -2.37 -24.61
C ASN A 512 30.20 -3.59 -24.94
N VAL A 513 29.78 -4.76 -24.52
CA VAL A 513 30.27 -6.04 -25.06
C VAL A 513 29.41 -6.35 -26.29
N ASP A 514 29.51 -5.50 -27.29
CA ASP A 514 29.17 -5.83 -28.67
C ASP A 514 30.48 -5.91 -29.47
N GLY A 515 30.83 -7.10 -29.81
CA GLY A 515 31.97 -7.23 -30.71
C GLY A 515 32.39 -8.63 -31.03
N LYS A 516 31.85 -9.16 -32.14
CA LYS A 516 32.45 -10.13 -33.05
C LYS A 516 32.19 -11.61 -32.74
N SER A 517 31.57 -12.29 -33.58
CA SER A 517 31.55 -12.72 -34.96
C SER A 517 30.61 -13.93 -35.06
#